data_36bf818b853e00d837bb14e7d04fdb1c
#
_entry.id   36bf818b853e00d837bb14e7d04fdb1c
#
_cell.length_a   1.000
_cell.length_b   1.000
_cell.length_c   1.000
_cell.angle_alpha   90.00
_cell.angle_beta   90.00
_cell.angle_gamma   90.00
#
_symmetry.space_group_name_H-M   'P 1'
#
loop_
_entity.id
_entity.type
_entity.pdbx_description
1 polymer ?
#
loop_
_entity_poly.entity_id
_entity_poly.type
_entity_poly.pdbx_seq_one_letter_code
_entity_poly.pdbx_strand_id
1 'polypeptide(L)'
;MAVFDVTKLDDAIHGRLRLGIMAYLADAEAADFNELKAVLEATQGNLSIHLRKLEDAGYVEILKSFQGRKPLTRVHITPAGRRAFAGYLDVLSGRSEARR
;
A
#
# COMPACT_ATOMS: atom_id res chain seq x y z
N MET A 1 10.55 -28.05 -2.61
CA MET A 1 10.71 -26.85 -3.31
C MET A 1 9.65 -25.83 -2.91
N ALA A 2 10.02 -24.61 -2.97
CA ALA A 2 9.09 -23.58 -2.61
C ALA A 2 7.99 -23.51 -3.67
N VAL A 3 6.76 -23.34 -3.23
CA VAL A 3 5.64 -23.32 -4.13
C VAL A 3 4.98 -21.95 -4.00
N PHE A 4 4.77 -21.32 -5.13
CA PHE A 4 4.10 -20.06 -5.16
C PHE A 4 2.60 -20.33 -5.24
N ASP A 5 1.89 -19.93 -4.20
CA ASP A 5 0.45 -20.15 -4.13
C ASP A 5 -0.26 -18.79 -4.24
N VAL A 6 -0.84 -18.55 -5.41
CA VAL A 6 -1.49 -17.27 -5.68
C VAL A 6 -2.67 -17.00 -4.77
N THR A 7 -3.27 -18.04 -4.17
CA THR A 7 -4.41 -17.84 -3.29
C THR A 7 -4.01 -17.19 -1.97
N LYS A 8 -2.72 -17.20 -1.65
CA LYS A 8 -2.22 -16.57 -0.43
C LYS A 8 -1.83 -15.12 -0.62
N LEU A 9 -1.88 -14.62 -1.85
CA LEU A 9 -1.62 -13.21 -2.09
C LEU A 9 -2.77 -12.38 -1.55
N ASP A 10 -2.42 -11.29 -0.89
CA ASP A 10 -3.42 -10.41 -0.29
C ASP A 10 -4.11 -9.61 -1.39
N ASP A 11 -5.41 -9.83 -1.56
CA ASP A 11 -6.17 -9.15 -2.60
C ASP A 11 -6.16 -7.64 -2.45
N ALA A 12 -6.08 -7.14 -1.23
CA ALA A 12 -6.06 -5.69 -1.02
C ALA A 12 -4.75 -5.09 -1.49
N ILE A 13 -3.65 -5.85 -1.46
CA ILE A 13 -2.35 -5.35 -1.90
C ILE A 13 -2.09 -5.70 -3.36
N HIS A 14 -2.62 -6.83 -3.82
CA HIS A 14 -2.33 -7.33 -5.14
C HIS A 14 -2.90 -6.42 -6.22
N GLY A 15 -2.02 -5.81 -6.98
CA GLY A 15 -2.37 -4.86 -8.01
C GLY A 15 -1.24 -3.87 -8.14
N ARG A 16 -0.98 -3.44 -9.36
CA ARG A 16 0.20 -2.61 -9.63
C ARG A 16 0.24 -1.34 -8.78
N LEU A 17 -0.85 -0.59 -8.76
CA LEU A 17 -0.88 0.66 -8.00
C LEU A 17 -0.89 0.42 -6.51
N ARG A 18 -1.69 -0.55 -6.04
CA ARG A 18 -1.76 -0.81 -4.62
C ARG A 18 -0.44 -1.34 -4.09
N LEU A 19 0.21 -2.20 -4.84
CA LEU A 19 1.53 -2.68 -4.45
C LEU A 19 2.53 -1.53 -4.42
N GLY A 20 2.48 -0.65 -5.41
CA GLY A 20 3.36 0.53 -5.44
C GLY A 20 3.15 1.44 -4.25
N ILE A 21 1.89 1.67 -3.88
CA ILE A 21 1.57 2.49 -2.72
C ILE A 21 2.18 1.87 -1.45
N MET A 22 1.95 0.56 -1.27
CA MET A 22 2.44 -0.10 -0.06
C MET A 22 3.96 -0.13 -0.01
N ALA A 23 4.60 -0.38 -1.14
CA ALA A 23 6.07 -0.40 -1.19
C ALA A 23 6.66 0.96 -0.86
N TYR A 24 6.09 2.01 -1.41
CA TYR A 24 6.57 3.36 -1.14
C TYR A 24 6.38 3.73 0.33
N LEU A 25 5.20 3.45 0.86
CA LEU A 25 4.90 3.80 2.25
C LEU A 25 5.63 2.91 3.26
N ALA A 26 5.97 1.68 2.89
CA ALA A 26 6.75 0.83 3.77
C ALA A 26 8.11 1.45 4.07
N ASP A 27 8.65 2.19 3.10
CA ASP A 27 9.92 2.87 3.29
C ASP A 27 9.74 4.26 3.88
N ALA A 28 8.83 5.05 3.33
CA ALA A 28 8.66 6.45 3.71
C ALA A 28 7.77 6.66 4.93
N GLU A 29 6.97 5.67 5.30
CA GLU A 29 5.99 5.69 6.38
C GLU A 29 4.77 6.54 6.07
N ALA A 30 4.95 7.68 5.44
CA ALA A 30 3.87 8.59 5.09
C ALA A 30 4.25 9.35 3.83
N ALA A 31 3.25 9.80 3.11
CA ALA A 31 3.46 10.60 1.91
C ALA A 31 2.23 11.44 1.63
N ASP A 32 2.42 12.56 0.96
CA ASP A 32 1.30 13.36 0.49
C ASP A 32 0.66 12.67 -0.72
N PHE A 33 -0.63 12.94 -0.89
CA PHE A 33 -1.34 12.41 -2.05
C PHE A 33 -0.64 12.79 -3.36
N ASN A 34 -0.23 14.07 -3.49
CA ASN A 34 0.43 14.51 -4.72
C ASN A 34 1.79 13.86 -4.91
N GLU A 35 2.48 13.59 -3.82
CA GLU A 35 3.76 12.87 -3.88
C GLU A 35 3.56 11.47 -4.43
N LEU A 36 2.58 10.74 -3.90
CA LEU A 36 2.27 9.41 -4.40
C LEU A 36 1.85 9.44 -5.86
N LYS A 37 1.04 10.43 -6.23
CA LYS A 37 0.59 10.57 -7.60
C LYS A 37 1.76 10.72 -8.56
N ALA A 38 2.73 11.53 -8.19
CA ALA A 38 3.90 11.77 -9.03
C ALA A 38 4.81 10.55 -9.10
N VAL A 39 5.11 9.96 -7.95
CA VAL A 39 6.02 8.81 -7.88
C VAL A 39 5.46 7.62 -8.64
N LEU A 40 4.16 7.39 -8.54
CA LEU A 40 3.53 6.24 -9.15
C LEU A 40 3.01 6.52 -10.55
N GLU A 41 3.14 7.77 -11.00
CA GLU A 41 2.64 8.19 -12.32
C GLU A 41 1.17 7.81 -12.49
N ALA A 42 0.39 8.10 -11.46
CA ALA A 42 -1.02 7.74 -11.42
C ALA A 42 -1.88 8.97 -11.67
N THR A 43 -3.10 8.73 -12.17
CA THR A 43 -4.08 9.81 -12.22
C THR A 43 -4.70 9.99 -10.85
N GLN A 44 -5.28 11.16 -10.62
CA GLN A 44 -5.93 11.43 -9.34
C GLN A 44 -7.05 10.43 -9.07
N GLY A 45 -7.86 10.12 -10.07
CA GLY A 45 -8.97 9.21 -9.90
C GLY A 45 -8.52 7.80 -9.58
N ASN A 46 -7.53 7.29 -10.31
CA ASN A 46 -7.05 5.93 -10.05
C ASN A 46 -6.41 5.83 -8.68
N LEU A 47 -5.60 6.83 -8.30
CA LEU A 47 -4.96 6.79 -6.99
C LEU A 47 -6.00 6.84 -5.89
N SER A 48 -7.02 7.68 -6.02
CA SER A 48 -8.07 7.77 -5.01
C SER A 48 -8.80 6.45 -4.81
N ILE A 49 -9.12 5.76 -5.90
CA ILE A 49 -9.83 4.49 -5.82
C ILE A 49 -8.98 3.46 -5.09
N HIS A 50 -7.72 3.37 -5.44
CA HIS A 50 -6.85 2.36 -4.84
C HIS A 50 -6.49 2.68 -3.40
N LEU A 51 -6.34 3.95 -3.06
CA LEU A 51 -6.14 4.34 -1.66
C LEU A 51 -7.35 3.99 -0.82
N ARG A 52 -8.56 4.17 -1.37
CA ARG A 52 -9.76 3.81 -0.65
C ARG A 52 -9.81 2.32 -0.35
N LYS A 53 -9.40 1.50 -1.29
CA LYS A 53 -9.38 0.06 -1.07
C LYS A 53 -8.39 -0.34 0.03
N LEU A 54 -7.24 0.31 0.06
CA LEU A 54 -6.26 0.04 1.11
C LEU A 54 -6.73 0.57 2.46
N GLU A 55 -7.41 1.70 2.46
CA GLU A 55 -7.96 2.25 3.70
C GLU A 55 -9.05 1.33 4.25
N ASP A 56 -9.92 0.83 3.38
CA ASP A 56 -10.98 -0.09 3.80
C ASP A 56 -10.42 -1.38 4.37
N ALA A 57 -9.27 -1.81 3.89
CA ALA A 57 -8.59 -2.98 4.45
C ALA A 57 -7.86 -2.68 5.75
N GLY A 58 -7.75 -1.42 6.13
CA GLY A 58 -7.05 -1.02 7.35
C GLY A 58 -5.54 -0.91 7.19
N TYR A 59 -5.05 -0.89 5.96
CA TYR A 59 -3.62 -0.91 5.69
C TYR A 59 -3.01 0.48 5.59
N VAL A 60 -3.81 1.48 5.28
CA VAL A 60 -3.37 2.88 5.28
C VAL A 60 -4.40 3.73 5.99
N GLU A 61 -3.95 4.87 6.46
CA GLU A 61 -4.81 5.88 7.06
C GLU A 61 -4.68 7.15 6.25
N ILE A 62 -5.80 7.72 5.86
CA ILE A 62 -5.82 8.93 5.04
C ILE A 62 -6.24 10.09 5.92
N LEU A 63 -5.37 11.07 6.06
CA LEU A 63 -5.61 12.21 6.93
C LEU A 63 -5.70 13.46 6.07
N LYS A 64 -6.81 14.19 6.22
CA LYS A 64 -7.03 15.42 5.48
C LYS A 64 -6.86 16.60 6.41
N SER A 65 -6.10 17.58 5.96
CA SER A 65 -5.85 18.79 6.72
C SER A 65 -5.63 19.94 5.76
N PHE A 66 -5.13 21.05 6.27
CA PHE A 66 -4.82 22.21 5.45
C PHE A 66 -3.41 22.66 5.72
N GLN A 67 -2.76 23.13 4.68
CA GLN A 67 -1.49 23.82 4.80
C GLN A 67 -1.79 25.24 4.34
N GLY A 68 -1.98 26.14 5.29
CA GLY A 68 -2.52 27.44 4.98
C GLY A 68 -3.95 27.28 4.51
N ARG A 69 -4.24 27.74 3.29
CA ARG A 69 -5.57 27.59 2.70
C ARG A 69 -5.67 26.39 1.76
N LYS A 70 -4.58 25.69 1.56
CA LYS A 70 -4.57 24.56 0.64
C LYS A 70 -4.93 23.28 1.34
N PRO A 71 -5.84 22.48 0.79
CA PRO A 71 -6.10 21.15 1.33
C PRO A 71 -4.85 20.30 1.19
N LEU A 72 -4.59 19.52 2.20
CA LEU A 72 -3.45 18.60 2.21
C LEU A 72 -3.96 17.22 2.61
N THR A 73 -3.67 16.24 1.80
CA THR A 73 -4.02 14.84 2.10
C THR A 73 -2.75 14.06 2.30
N ARG A 74 -2.59 13.48 3.47
CA ARG A 74 -1.45 12.62 3.76
C ARG A 74 -1.92 11.21 3.98
N VAL A 75 -1.08 10.28 3.57
CA VAL A 75 -1.37 8.86 3.66
C VAL A 75 -0.28 8.21 4.49
N HIS A 76 -0.68 7.47 5.52
CA HIS A 76 0.25 6.76 6.40
C HIS A 76 0.02 5.27 6.29
N ILE A 77 1.09 4.50 6.32
CA ILE A 77 0.93 3.04 6.44
C ILE A 77 0.63 2.73 7.90
N THR A 78 -0.27 1.76 8.12
CA THR A 78 -0.61 1.35 9.49
C THR A 78 0.24 0.16 9.89
N PRO A 79 0.31 -0.17 11.18
CA PRO A 79 0.98 -1.41 11.60
C PRO A 79 0.40 -2.65 10.92
N ALA A 80 -0.93 -2.69 10.75
CA ALA A 80 -1.56 -3.79 10.01
C ALA A 80 -1.09 -3.82 8.56
N GLY A 81 -0.95 -2.63 7.94
CA GLY A 81 -0.45 -2.54 6.57
C GLY A 81 0.98 -3.04 6.44
N ARG A 82 1.82 -2.72 7.43
CA ARG A 82 3.21 -3.21 7.41
C ARG A 82 3.26 -4.72 7.51
N ARG A 83 2.45 -5.30 8.38
CA ARG A 83 2.42 -6.75 8.52
C ARG A 83 1.90 -7.41 7.25
N ALA A 84 0.86 -6.85 6.67
CA ALA A 84 0.28 -7.39 5.45
C ALA A 84 1.26 -7.32 4.30
N PHE A 85 1.99 -6.21 4.17
CA PHE A 85 2.95 -6.07 3.10
C PHE A 85 4.12 -7.04 3.26
N ALA A 86 4.61 -7.21 4.48
CA ALA A 86 5.68 -8.18 4.74
C ALA A 86 5.21 -9.59 4.40
N GLY A 87 3.97 -9.93 4.76
CA GLY A 87 3.40 -11.22 4.42
C GLY A 87 3.25 -11.40 2.91
N TYR A 88 2.85 -10.34 2.21
CA TYR A 88 2.71 -10.38 0.76
C TYR A 88 4.07 -10.69 0.11
N LEU A 89 5.12 -10.01 0.56
CA LEU A 89 6.45 -10.25 0.03
C LEU A 89 6.93 -11.66 0.32
N ASP A 90 6.61 -12.18 1.50
CA ASP A 90 6.99 -13.56 1.84
C ASP A 90 6.31 -14.55 0.92
N VAL A 91 5.03 -14.35 0.60
CA VAL A 91 4.33 -15.24 -0.33
C VAL A 91 4.95 -15.16 -1.72
N LEU A 92 5.22 -13.93 -2.20
CA LEU A 92 5.81 -13.76 -3.52
C LEU A 92 7.17 -14.45 -3.64
N SER A 93 7.96 -14.41 -2.58
CA SER A 93 9.29 -15.00 -2.59
C SER A 93 9.29 -16.49 -2.26
N GLY A 94 8.15 -17.02 -1.87
CA GLY A 94 8.03 -18.42 -1.45
C GLY A 94 8.55 -18.66 -0.03
N ARG A 95 8.95 -17.61 0.67
CA ARG A 95 9.58 -17.81 1.98
C ARG A 95 8.60 -18.32 3.04
N SER A 96 7.34 -17.91 2.95
CA SER A 96 6.38 -18.36 3.95
C SER A 96 6.16 -19.86 3.87
N GLU A 97 6.37 -20.45 2.69
CA GLU A 97 6.26 -21.89 2.53
C GLU A 97 7.52 -22.61 2.97
N ALA A 98 8.64 -21.96 2.85
CA ALA A 98 9.90 -22.56 3.20
C ALA A 98 10.16 -22.57 4.71
N ARG A 99 9.45 -21.72 5.42
CA ARG A 99 9.62 -21.66 6.79
C ARG A 99 8.87 -22.66 7.46
N ARG A 100 9.05 -23.41 7.94
CA ARG A 100 8.22 -24.30 8.57
C ARG A 100 8.86 -25.06 9.24
#